data_20ba8cf16f8258b64e55bee7f1fd0592
#
_entry.id   20ba8cf16f8258b64e55bee7f1fd0592
#
_cell.length_a   1.000
_cell.length_b   1.000
_cell.length_c   1.000
_cell.angle_alpha   90.00
_cell.angle_beta   90.00
_cell.angle_gamma   90.00
#
_symmetry.space_group_name_H-M   'P 1'
#
loop_
_entity.id
_entity.type
_entity.pdbx_description
1 polymer ?
#
loop_
_entity_poly.entity_id
_entity_poly.type
_entity_poly.pdbx_seq_one_letter_code
_entity_poly.pdbx_strand_id
1 'polypeptide(L)'
;MFVGIQTRRQRRILWATPLLFAALWLAYVVAAMRAPAGRIATNLDWGVLTSGLDSADAWRTAVADGSVLRLFSSLFVHADWIHLLGNLVFLLIFGLAAERSMGGRRFLVLFLLGGALANLAAVFAIGGPDGVVIGASGAVSAVIGAYLALFPGARLGVVLPLGLFLEFVRVPAFLLIGLWALLQLLFAYSGPAFGAVAWPAHIAGLLFGVVFALLTRAAIARRLRRSRGY
;
A
#
# COMPACT_ATOMS: atom_id res chain seq x y z
N MET A 1 9.78 -49.35 -13.97
CA MET A 1 10.44 -48.54 -12.92
C MET A 1 10.39 -47.08 -13.40
N PHE A 2 9.41 -46.29 -12.94
CA PHE A 2 9.25 -44.88 -13.37
C PHE A 2 10.05 -44.01 -12.40
N VAL A 3 11.15 -43.43 -12.89
CA VAL A 3 11.94 -42.46 -12.12
C VAL A 3 11.19 -41.13 -12.16
N GLY A 4 10.60 -40.74 -11.03
CA GLY A 4 9.97 -39.42 -10.88
C GLY A 4 11.08 -38.36 -10.91
N ILE A 5 11.19 -37.63 -12.03
CA ILE A 5 12.06 -36.47 -12.13
C ILE A 5 11.43 -35.40 -11.26
N GLN A 6 12.03 -35.13 -10.10
CA GLN A 6 11.64 -33.97 -9.28
C GLN A 6 11.92 -32.70 -10.09
N THR A 7 10.86 -32.10 -10.66
CA THR A 7 10.97 -30.80 -11.30
C THR A 7 11.44 -29.79 -10.26
N ARG A 8 12.66 -29.31 -10.42
CA ARG A 8 13.30 -28.31 -9.55
C ARG A 8 12.42 -27.06 -9.53
N ARG A 9 11.70 -26.85 -8.42
CA ARG A 9 10.84 -25.68 -8.24
C ARG A 9 11.69 -24.42 -8.41
N GLN A 10 11.60 -23.75 -9.55
CA GLN A 10 12.39 -22.54 -9.80
C GLN A 10 12.06 -21.52 -8.70
N ARG A 11 13.05 -21.22 -7.85
CA ARG A 11 12.94 -20.13 -6.87
C ARG A 11 12.85 -18.82 -7.65
N ARG A 12 11.68 -18.21 -7.66
CA ARG A 12 11.49 -16.90 -8.28
C ARG A 12 12.06 -15.84 -7.37
N ILE A 13 12.91 -15.01 -7.94
CA ILE A 13 13.44 -13.84 -7.24
C ILE A 13 12.28 -12.84 -7.03
N LEU A 14 12.04 -12.51 -5.77
CA LEU A 14 11.18 -11.41 -5.39
C LEU A 14 12.06 -10.16 -5.39
N TRP A 15 11.72 -9.18 -6.18
CA TRP A 15 12.55 -7.98 -6.37
C TRP A 15 11.78 -6.68 -6.11
N ALA A 16 10.46 -6.66 -6.36
CA ALA A 16 9.68 -5.44 -6.28
C ALA A 16 9.41 -5.03 -4.82
N THR A 17 9.06 -5.99 -3.95
CA THR A 17 8.89 -5.70 -2.51
C THR A 17 10.19 -5.22 -1.86
N PRO A 18 11.35 -5.88 -2.02
CA PRO A 18 12.61 -5.37 -1.50
C PRO A 18 13.03 -4.02 -2.10
N LEU A 19 12.78 -3.81 -3.40
CA LEU A 19 13.05 -2.53 -4.05
C LEU A 19 12.22 -1.40 -3.44
N LEU A 20 10.91 -1.60 -3.30
CA LEU A 20 10.02 -0.61 -2.68
C LEU A 20 10.41 -0.35 -1.23
N PHE A 21 10.74 -1.41 -0.46
CA PHE A 21 11.21 -1.28 0.91
C PHE A 21 12.46 -0.39 0.99
N ALA A 22 13.46 -0.66 0.15
CA ALA A 22 14.69 0.14 0.11
C ALA A 22 14.42 1.57 -0.36
N ALA A 23 13.56 1.78 -1.36
CA ALA A 23 13.21 3.10 -1.86
C ALA A 23 12.48 3.96 -0.81
N LEU A 24 11.55 3.37 -0.05
CA LEU A 24 10.83 4.05 1.03
C LEU A 24 11.79 4.45 2.17
N TRP A 25 12.69 3.54 2.56
CA TRP A 25 13.73 3.82 3.54
C TRP A 25 14.67 4.93 3.08
N LEU A 26 15.18 4.84 1.85
CA LEU A 26 16.11 5.82 1.31
C LEU A 26 15.46 7.21 1.23
N ALA A 27 14.23 7.29 0.72
CA ALA A 27 13.49 8.56 0.64
C ALA A 27 13.31 9.18 2.03
N TYR A 28 12.95 8.37 3.04
CA TYR A 28 12.81 8.85 4.42
C TYR A 28 14.14 9.34 5.01
N VAL A 29 15.23 8.58 4.84
CA VAL A 29 16.57 8.97 5.35
C VAL A 29 17.00 10.29 4.71
N VAL A 30 16.86 10.43 3.39
CA VAL A 30 17.20 11.67 2.69
C VAL A 30 16.38 12.87 3.21
N ALA A 31 15.08 12.67 3.44
CA ALA A 31 14.23 13.70 4.02
C ALA A 31 14.62 14.02 5.49
N ALA A 32 14.94 12.99 6.29
CA ALA A 32 15.31 13.14 7.70
C ALA A 32 16.66 13.86 7.90
N MET A 33 17.57 13.80 6.93
CA MET A 33 18.83 14.53 6.95
C MET A 33 18.66 16.05 6.76
N ARG A 34 17.48 16.50 6.35
CA ARG A 34 17.17 17.93 6.20
C ARG A 34 16.83 18.56 7.56
N ALA A 35 17.11 19.84 7.73
CA ALA A 35 16.64 20.62 8.87
C ALA A 35 15.10 20.59 8.97
N PRO A 36 14.48 20.85 10.14
CA PRO A 36 13.03 20.77 10.32
C PRO A 36 12.23 21.55 9.27
N ALA A 37 12.62 22.77 8.93
CA ALA A 37 11.99 23.54 7.87
C ALA A 37 12.09 22.87 6.49
N GLY A 38 13.20 22.21 6.17
CA GLY A 38 13.39 21.47 4.93
C GLY A 38 12.54 20.19 4.86
N ARG A 39 12.19 19.58 5.99
CA ARG A 39 11.26 18.44 6.05
C ARG A 39 9.83 18.87 5.73
N ILE A 40 9.41 20.01 6.27
CA ILE A 40 8.09 20.59 5.94
C ILE A 40 8.05 20.92 4.45
N ALA A 41 9.07 21.58 3.91
CA ALA A 41 9.19 21.85 2.48
C ALA A 41 9.11 20.54 1.64
N THR A 42 9.79 19.47 2.07
CA THR A 42 9.71 18.17 1.39
C THR A 42 8.27 17.65 1.33
N ASN A 43 7.50 17.75 2.42
CA ASN A 43 6.11 17.31 2.43
C ASN A 43 5.24 18.14 1.46
N LEU A 44 5.48 19.45 1.39
CA LEU A 44 4.74 20.35 0.48
C LEU A 44 5.15 20.17 -0.99
N ASP A 45 6.42 19.92 -1.26
CA ASP A 45 6.95 19.81 -2.63
C ASP A 45 6.59 18.46 -3.27
N TRP A 46 6.57 17.38 -2.49
CA TRP A 46 6.41 16.01 -2.97
C TRP A 46 5.08 15.38 -2.57
N GLY A 47 4.36 15.95 -1.59
CA GLY A 47 3.02 15.53 -1.20
C GLY A 47 1.94 16.02 -2.16
N VAL A 48 0.77 15.40 -2.13
CA VAL A 48 -0.39 15.85 -2.90
C VAL A 48 -1.13 16.90 -2.09
N LEU A 49 -1.27 18.10 -2.65
CA LEU A 49 -2.08 19.16 -2.06
C LEU A 49 -3.56 18.90 -2.36
N THR A 50 -4.42 19.03 -1.36
CA THR A 50 -5.86 18.76 -1.54
C THR A 50 -6.52 19.78 -2.46
N SER A 51 -6.04 21.03 -2.50
CA SER A 51 -6.47 22.06 -3.43
C SER A 51 -5.95 21.88 -4.87
N GLY A 52 -4.96 21.03 -5.06
CA GLY A 52 -4.26 20.93 -6.35
C GLY A 52 -4.99 20.12 -7.43
N LEU A 53 -6.09 19.43 -7.09
CA LEU A 53 -6.81 18.52 -8.00
C LEU A 53 -8.33 18.57 -7.75
N ASP A 54 -8.86 19.64 -7.17
CA ASP A 54 -10.26 19.78 -6.75
C ASP A 54 -11.20 20.32 -7.85
N SER A 55 -10.61 20.86 -8.94
CA SER A 55 -11.35 21.42 -10.06
C SER A 55 -10.75 21.06 -11.41
N ALA A 56 -11.51 21.24 -12.49
CA ALA A 56 -11.03 20.98 -13.86
C ALA A 56 -9.83 21.88 -14.23
N ASP A 57 -9.80 23.10 -13.74
CA ASP A 57 -8.69 24.03 -14.01
C ASP A 57 -7.46 23.67 -13.17
N ALA A 58 -7.64 23.23 -11.91
CA ALA A 58 -6.56 22.69 -11.11
C ALA A 58 -5.93 21.45 -11.77
N TRP A 59 -6.74 20.57 -12.34
CA TRP A 59 -6.26 19.43 -13.12
C TRP A 59 -5.44 19.82 -14.34
N ARG A 60 -5.93 20.79 -15.13
CA ARG A 60 -5.19 21.30 -16.31
C ARG A 60 -3.84 21.89 -15.91
N THR A 61 -3.83 22.65 -14.82
CA THR A 61 -2.61 23.25 -14.26
C THR A 61 -1.66 22.15 -13.77
N ALA A 62 -2.16 21.19 -13.01
CA ALA A 62 -1.34 20.10 -12.46
C ALA A 62 -0.73 19.20 -13.56
N VAL A 63 -1.43 19.02 -14.67
CA VAL A 63 -0.87 18.32 -15.85
C VAL A 63 0.17 19.18 -16.54
N ALA A 64 -0.07 20.48 -16.70
CA ALA A 64 0.82 21.40 -17.41
C ALA A 64 2.14 21.63 -16.68
N ASP A 65 2.12 21.74 -15.35
CA ASP A 65 3.31 21.97 -14.51
C ASP A 65 3.93 20.68 -13.95
N GLY A 66 3.31 19.51 -14.22
CA GLY A 66 3.79 18.21 -13.78
C GLY A 66 3.47 17.86 -12.32
N SER A 67 2.76 18.73 -11.59
CA SER A 67 2.42 18.46 -10.17
C SER A 67 1.46 17.27 -10.00
N VAL A 68 0.78 16.82 -11.04
CA VAL A 68 0.04 15.55 -11.06
C VAL A 68 0.90 14.35 -10.69
N LEU A 69 2.23 14.40 -10.91
CA LEU A 69 3.17 13.35 -10.50
C LEU A 69 3.30 13.23 -8.99
N ARG A 70 2.83 14.21 -8.22
CA ARG A 70 2.76 14.15 -6.77
C ARG A 70 1.83 13.05 -6.27
N LEU A 71 0.89 12.58 -7.08
CA LEU A 71 0.11 11.37 -6.80
C LEU A 71 1.00 10.14 -6.56
N PHE A 72 2.18 10.10 -7.17
CA PHE A 72 3.16 9.03 -7.03
C PHE A 72 4.28 9.36 -6.06
N SER A 73 4.84 10.59 -6.12
CA SER A 73 5.96 10.97 -5.26
C SER A 73 5.58 10.99 -3.79
N SER A 74 4.35 11.40 -3.47
CA SER A 74 3.81 11.41 -2.11
C SER A 74 3.84 10.05 -1.42
N LEU A 75 3.82 8.94 -2.19
CA LEU A 75 3.93 7.58 -1.65
C LEU A 75 5.26 7.34 -0.92
N PHE A 76 6.28 8.10 -1.29
CA PHE A 76 7.64 7.95 -0.73
C PHE A 76 7.95 8.94 0.38
N VAL A 77 7.03 9.86 0.68
CA VAL A 77 7.18 10.86 1.75
C VAL A 77 6.46 10.38 3.01
N HIS A 78 7.11 10.48 4.18
CA HIS A 78 6.54 10.07 5.45
C HIS A 78 6.77 11.13 6.52
N ALA A 79 5.74 11.39 7.32
CA ALA A 79 5.78 12.40 8.38
C ALA A 79 6.82 12.08 9.45
N ASP A 80 6.91 10.82 9.86
CA ASP A 80 7.78 10.33 10.90
C ASP A 80 8.17 8.85 10.68
N TRP A 81 9.10 8.36 11.53
CA TRP A 81 9.61 6.99 11.41
C TRP A 81 8.58 5.92 11.80
N ILE A 82 7.60 6.22 12.67
CA ILE A 82 6.54 5.27 13.07
C ILE A 82 5.60 5.06 11.89
N HIS A 83 5.24 6.14 11.20
CA HIS A 83 4.43 6.09 9.97
C HIS A 83 5.12 5.26 8.88
N LEU A 84 6.43 5.48 8.66
CA LEU A 84 7.21 4.66 7.73
C LEU A 84 7.22 3.19 8.16
N LEU A 85 7.57 2.91 9.44
CA LEU A 85 7.69 1.54 9.95
C LEU A 85 6.39 0.77 9.80
N GLY A 86 5.25 1.39 10.12
CA GLY A 86 3.93 0.79 9.90
C GLY A 86 3.75 0.35 8.44
N ASN A 87 4.02 1.24 7.49
CA ASN A 87 3.92 0.92 6.07
C ASN A 87 4.87 -0.22 5.65
N LEU A 88 6.11 -0.21 6.13
CA LEU A 88 7.11 -1.24 5.81
C LEU A 88 6.73 -2.61 6.36
N VAL A 89 6.22 -2.69 7.59
CA VAL A 89 5.77 -3.95 8.21
C VAL A 89 4.63 -4.56 7.39
N PHE A 90 3.60 -3.78 7.07
CA PHE A 90 2.48 -4.27 6.26
C PHE A 90 2.90 -4.62 4.83
N LEU A 91 3.80 -3.83 4.23
CA LEU A 91 4.39 -4.13 2.92
C LEU A 91 5.12 -5.48 2.91
N LEU A 92 5.87 -5.82 3.96
CA LEU A 92 6.56 -7.10 4.05
C LEU A 92 5.58 -8.26 4.27
N ILE A 93 4.63 -8.12 5.20
CA ILE A 93 3.66 -9.18 5.53
C ILE A 93 2.83 -9.56 4.29
N PHE A 94 2.24 -8.58 3.62
CA PHE A 94 1.30 -8.80 2.52
C PHE A 94 1.98 -8.76 1.14
N GLY A 95 2.97 -7.89 0.98
CA GLY A 95 3.64 -7.65 -0.30
C GLY A 95 4.43 -8.84 -0.80
N LEU A 96 5.21 -9.50 0.05
CA LEU A 96 5.97 -10.70 -0.35
C LEU A 96 5.07 -11.82 -0.85
N ALA A 97 3.89 -12.02 -0.21
CA ALA A 97 2.93 -13.04 -0.63
C ALA A 97 2.22 -12.64 -1.95
N ALA A 98 1.81 -11.38 -2.07
CA ALA A 98 1.18 -10.84 -3.27
C ALA A 98 2.14 -10.87 -4.46
N GLU A 99 3.38 -10.39 -4.31
CA GLU A 99 4.41 -10.42 -5.35
C GLU A 99 4.73 -11.84 -5.82
N ARG A 100 4.86 -12.79 -4.88
CA ARG A 100 5.08 -14.21 -5.22
C ARG A 100 4.02 -14.75 -6.15
N SER A 101 2.77 -14.36 -5.95
CA SER A 101 1.63 -14.82 -6.75
C SER A 101 1.51 -14.09 -8.08
N MET A 102 1.46 -12.74 -8.07
CA MET A 102 1.19 -11.96 -9.27
C MET A 102 2.44 -11.61 -10.08
N GLY A 103 3.61 -11.68 -9.47
CA GLY A 103 4.92 -11.32 -10.06
C GLY A 103 5.24 -9.84 -9.90
N GLY A 104 6.54 -9.50 -9.85
CA GLY A 104 7.04 -8.18 -9.48
C GLY A 104 6.47 -7.03 -10.32
N ARG A 105 6.34 -7.19 -11.64
CA ARG A 105 5.80 -6.12 -12.51
C ARG A 105 4.35 -5.76 -12.16
N ARG A 106 3.45 -6.76 -11.99
CA ARG A 106 2.05 -6.50 -11.61
C ARG A 106 1.95 -5.96 -10.20
N PHE A 107 2.80 -6.45 -9.30
CA PHE A 107 2.89 -5.95 -7.94
C PHE A 107 3.30 -4.48 -7.88
N LEU A 108 4.31 -4.08 -8.68
CA LEU A 108 4.73 -2.69 -8.77
C LEU A 108 3.62 -1.78 -9.34
N VAL A 109 2.93 -2.25 -10.40
CA VAL A 109 1.77 -1.54 -10.96
C VAL A 109 0.66 -1.40 -9.92
N LEU A 110 0.33 -2.47 -9.19
CA LEU A 110 -0.65 -2.43 -8.09
C LEU A 110 -0.27 -1.38 -7.05
N PHE A 111 0.99 -1.37 -6.59
CA PHE A 111 1.47 -0.45 -5.57
C PHE A 111 1.39 1.00 -6.07
N LEU A 112 1.93 1.30 -7.24
CA LEU A 112 1.98 2.66 -7.76
C LEU A 112 0.60 3.21 -8.14
N LEU A 113 -0.17 2.46 -8.93
CA LEU A 113 -1.51 2.91 -9.35
C LEU A 113 -2.50 2.88 -8.19
N GLY A 114 -2.44 1.85 -7.34
CA GLY A 114 -3.29 1.76 -6.16
C GLY A 114 -3.05 2.91 -5.19
N GLY A 115 -1.77 3.28 -4.98
CA GLY A 115 -1.40 4.43 -4.17
C GLY A 115 -1.83 5.76 -4.78
N ALA A 116 -1.60 5.96 -6.08
CA ALA A 116 -2.00 7.19 -6.79
C ALA A 116 -3.52 7.40 -6.75
N LEU A 117 -4.31 6.35 -7.01
CA LEU A 117 -5.77 6.41 -6.94
C LEU A 117 -6.30 6.57 -5.52
N ALA A 118 -5.62 5.97 -4.53
CA ALA A 118 -5.93 6.17 -3.12
C ALA A 118 -5.70 7.64 -2.70
N ASN A 119 -4.58 8.24 -3.11
CA ASN A 119 -4.30 9.66 -2.86
C ASN A 119 -5.30 10.57 -3.54
N LEU A 120 -5.68 10.24 -4.77
CA LEU A 120 -6.72 10.98 -5.50
C LEU A 120 -8.07 10.93 -4.76
N ALA A 121 -8.47 9.74 -4.27
CA ALA A 121 -9.68 9.61 -3.46
C ALA A 121 -9.61 10.43 -2.16
N ALA A 122 -8.42 10.52 -1.54
CA ALA A 122 -8.22 11.36 -0.36
C ALA A 122 -8.39 12.85 -0.68
N VAL A 123 -7.87 13.32 -1.81
CA VAL A 123 -8.06 14.73 -2.25
C VAL A 123 -9.54 15.08 -2.32
N PHE A 124 -10.35 14.23 -2.98
CA PHE A 124 -11.79 14.50 -3.10
C PHE A 124 -12.56 14.35 -1.79
N ALA A 125 -12.11 13.47 -0.88
CA ALA A 125 -12.82 13.23 0.37
C ALA A 125 -12.45 14.21 1.48
N ILE A 126 -11.20 14.69 1.52
CA ILE A 126 -10.72 15.62 2.54
C ILE A 126 -11.13 17.05 2.17
N GLY A 127 -10.91 17.42 0.90
CA GLY A 127 -11.18 18.76 0.40
C GLY A 127 -10.39 19.86 1.13
N GLY A 128 -10.65 21.11 0.77
CA GLY A 128 -10.07 22.29 1.42
C GLY A 128 -8.64 22.63 0.97
N PRO A 129 -8.18 23.86 1.26
CA PRO A 129 -6.95 24.40 0.68
C PRO A 129 -5.67 23.91 1.37
N ASP A 130 -5.74 23.42 2.60
CA ASP A 130 -4.56 23.27 3.48
C ASP A 130 -4.13 21.81 3.73
N GLY A 131 -4.76 20.84 3.06
CA GLY A 131 -4.45 19.42 3.23
C GLY A 131 -3.26 18.98 2.39
N VAL A 132 -2.37 18.19 2.98
CA VAL A 132 -1.27 17.51 2.27
C VAL A 132 -1.39 16.01 2.52
N VAL A 133 -1.49 15.22 1.45
CA VAL A 133 -1.55 13.76 1.51
C VAL A 133 -0.15 13.21 1.23
N ILE A 134 0.39 12.44 2.19
CA ILE A 134 1.70 11.78 2.11
C ILE A 134 1.62 10.37 2.68
N GLY A 135 2.53 9.53 2.28
CA GLY A 135 2.71 8.17 2.80
C GLY A 135 2.31 7.06 1.83
N ALA A 136 2.96 5.92 1.99
CA ALA A 136 2.70 4.72 1.20
C ALA A 136 1.40 4.00 1.60
N SER A 137 0.67 4.47 2.61
CA SER A 137 -0.40 3.71 3.27
C SER A 137 -1.58 3.37 2.34
N GLY A 138 -1.93 4.25 1.41
CA GLY A 138 -2.92 3.97 0.36
C GLY A 138 -2.48 2.83 -0.58
N ALA A 139 -1.20 2.83 -0.99
CA ALA A 139 -0.61 1.77 -1.80
C ALA A 139 -0.52 0.44 -1.03
N VAL A 140 -0.12 0.49 0.24
CA VAL A 140 -0.08 -0.67 1.14
C VAL A 140 -1.49 -1.23 1.34
N SER A 141 -2.49 -0.37 1.49
CA SER A 141 -3.90 -0.78 1.56
C SER A 141 -4.35 -1.50 0.27
N ALA A 142 -3.89 -1.05 -0.92
CA ALA A 142 -4.14 -1.76 -2.17
C ALA A 142 -3.47 -3.16 -2.19
N VAL A 143 -2.27 -3.28 -1.65
CA VAL A 143 -1.60 -4.58 -1.49
C VAL A 143 -2.38 -5.49 -0.55
N ILE A 144 -2.90 -4.98 0.58
CA ILE A 144 -3.74 -5.72 1.53
C ILE A 144 -5.04 -6.18 0.85
N GLY A 145 -5.71 -5.32 0.10
CA GLY A 145 -6.93 -5.65 -0.64
C GLY A 145 -6.70 -6.75 -1.68
N ALA A 146 -5.60 -6.65 -2.44
CA ALA A 146 -5.22 -7.69 -3.40
C ALA A 146 -4.87 -9.01 -2.70
N TYR A 147 -4.19 -8.96 -1.57
CA TYR A 147 -3.91 -10.15 -0.75
C TYR A 147 -5.19 -10.85 -0.31
N LEU A 148 -6.17 -10.11 0.19
CA LEU A 148 -7.46 -10.65 0.63
C LEU A 148 -8.19 -11.36 -0.53
N ALA A 149 -8.21 -10.75 -1.73
CA ALA A 149 -8.84 -11.34 -2.90
C ALA A 149 -8.11 -12.57 -3.45
N LEU A 150 -6.77 -12.59 -3.35
CA LEU A 150 -5.94 -13.72 -3.81
C LEU A 150 -5.92 -14.90 -2.82
N PHE A 151 -6.08 -14.62 -1.53
CA PHE A 151 -5.95 -15.61 -0.45
C PHE A 151 -7.13 -15.54 0.53
N PRO A 152 -8.38 -15.78 0.07
CA PRO A 152 -9.56 -15.61 0.91
C PRO A 152 -9.60 -16.54 2.14
N GLY A 153 -8.94 -17.71 2.06
CA GLY A 153 -8.81 -18.66 3.17
C GLY A 153 -7.54 -18.49 4.02
N ALA A 154 -6.77 -17.41 3.80
CA ALA A 154 -5.53 -17.19 4.56
C ALA A 154 -5.78 -16.96 6.05
N ARG A 155 -4.85 -17.43 6.86
CA ARG A 155 -4.81 -17.16 8.29
C ARG A 155 -3.50 -16.45 8.63
N LEU A 156 -3.58 -15.41 9.44
CA LEU A 156 -2.44 -14.68 9.96
C LEU A 156 -2.16 -15.13 11.40
N GLY A 157 -0.87 -15.31 11.70
CA GLY A 157 -0.42 -15.52 13.06
C GLY A 157 -0.45 -14.22 13.83
N VAL A 158 -1.15 -14.19 14.94
CA VAL A 158 -1.21 -13.06 15.87
C VAL A 158 -0.61 -13.50 17.20
N VAL A 159 0.25 -12.68 17.76
CA VAL A 159 0.79 -12.88 19.11
C VAL A 159 -0.06 -12.05 20.06
N LEU A 160 -0.74 -12.72 20.98
CA LEU A 160 -1.55 -12.08 22.01
C LEU A 160 -0.75 -12.06 23.32
N PRO A 161 -0.41 -10.89 23.88
CA PRO A 161 0.17 -10.79 25.21
C PRO A 161 -0.92 -10.99 26.26
N LEU A 162 -0.93 -12.15 26.90
CA LEU A 162 -1.84 -12.49 28.00
C LEU A 162 -1.06 -12.44 29.34
N GLY A 163 -0.85 -11.23 29.85
CA GLY A 163 -0.01 -10.99 31.03
C GLY A 163 1.45 -11.37 30.74
N LEU A 164 1.99 -12.36 31.43
CA LEU A 164 3.36 -12.86 31.25
C LEU A 164 3.51 -13.90 30.13
N PHE A 165 2.42 -14.31 29.50
CA PHE A 165 2.43 -15.32 28.45
C PHE A 165 2.20 -14.68 27.08
N LEU A 166 2.85 -15.26 26.06
CA LEU A 166 2.64 -14.92 24.64
C LEU A 166 1.92 -16.08 23.97
N GLU A 167 0.66 -15.85 23.60
CA GLU A 167 -0.15 -16.85 22.91
C GLU A 167 -0.12 -16.63 21.40
N PHE A 168 0.17 -17.69 20.64
CA PHE A 168 0.18 -17.65 19.19
C PHE A 168 -1.14 -18.16 18.62
N VAL A 169 -1.98 -17.25 18.16
CA VAL A 169 -3.30 -17.56 17.60
C VAL A 169 -3.31 -17.36 16.09
N ARG A 170 -3.94 -18.30 15.37
CA ARG A 170 -4.16 -18.18 13.92
C ARG A 170 -5.57 -17.66 13.64
N VAL A 171 -5.67 -16.41 13.23
CA VAL A 171 -6.93 -15.72 12.93
C VAL A 171 -7.13 -15.65 11.42
N PRO A 172 -8.33 -15.89 10.87
CA PRO A 172 -8.62 -15.65 9.46
C PRO A 172 -8.25 -14.23 9.04
N ALA A 173 -7.50 -14.09 7.95
CA ALA A 173 -7.00 -12.79 7.49
C ALA A 173 -8.14 -11.81 7.21
N PHE A 174 -9.27 -12.29 6.68
CA PHE A 174 -10.44 -11.45 6.38
C PHE A 174 -11.05 -10.80 7.63
N LEU A 175 -11.01 -11.45 8.79
CA LEU A 175 -11.50 -10.87 10.06
C LEU A 175 -10.60 -9.73 10.52
N LEU A 176 -9.27 -9.92 10.49
CA LEU A 176 -8.32 -8.87 10.88
C LEU A 176 -8.36 -7.69 9.94
N ILE A 177 -8.37 -7.95 8.62
CA ILE A 177 -8.44 -6.91 7.60
C ILE A 177 -9.82 -6.22 7.64
N GLY A 178 -10.90 -6.97 7.84
CA GLY A 178 -12.25 -6.42 7.97
C GLY A 178 -12.39 -5.52 9.20
N LEU A 179 -11.89 -5.95 10.35
CA LEU A 179 -11.85 -5.11 11.56
C LEU A 179 -10.99 -3.85 11.32
N TRP A 180 -9.82 -4.00 10.71
CA TRP A 180 -8.97 -2.86 10.37
C TRP A 180 -9.70 -1.89 9.43
N ALA A 181 -10.39 -2.36 8.38
CA ALA A 181 -11.16 -1.53 7.46
C ALA A 181 -12.35 -0.85 8.16
N LEU A 182 -13.03 -1.54 9.07
CA LEU A 182 -14.12 -0.96 9.87
C LEU A 182 -13.62 0.18 10.75
N LEU A 183 -12.47 0.01 11.40
CA LEU A 183 -11.83 1.07 12.20
C LEU A 183 -11.46 2.27 11.32
N GLN A 184 -10.97 2.05 10.10
CA GLN A 184 -10.68 3.12 9.15
C GLN A 184 -11.94 3.94 8.81
N LEU A 185 -13.07 3.26 8.56
CA LEU A 185 -14.36 3.93 8.29
C LEU A 185 -14.84 4.72 9.51
N LEU A 186 -14.74 4.15 10.70
CA LEU A 186 -15.13 4.80 11.94
C LEU A 186 -14.29 6.06 12.18
N PHE A 187 -12.98 6.00 12.01
CA PHE A 187 -12.09 7.15 12.16
C PHE A 187 -12.31 8.20 11.07
N ALA A 188 -12.56 7.79 9.82
CA ALA A 188 -12.94 8.71 8.76
C ALA A 188 -14.23 9.49 9.08
N TYR A 189 -15.22 8.82 9.69
CA TYR A 189 -16.47 9.43 10.11
C TYR A 189 -16.29 10.36 11.32
N SER A 190 -15.42 9.99 12.27
CA SER A 190 -15.16 10.78 13.48
C SER A 190 -14.33 12.05 13.22
N GLY A 191 -13.80 12.22 12.00
CA GLY A 191 -13.07 13.42 11.58
C GLY A 191 -11.70 13.60 12.23
N PRO A 192 -11.15 14.83 12.24
CA PRO A 192 -9.76 15.12 12.64
C PRO A 192 -9.41 14.81 14.10
N ALA A 193 -10.40 14.49 14.94
CA ALA A 193 -10.18 14.15 16.36
C ALA A 193 -9.18 12.97 16.56
N PHE A 194 -9.04 12.10 15.57
CA PHE A 194 -8.13 10.93 15.60
C PHE A 194 -6.86 11.13 14.76
N GLY A 195 -6.48 12.38 14.48
CA GLY A 195 -5.26 12.73 13.79
C GLY A 195 -5.43 13.03 12.29
N ALA A 196 -4.40 13.62 11.71
CA ALA A 196 -4.36 14.01 10.29
C ALA A 196 -4.05 12.80 9.38
N VAL A 197 -4.85 11.74 9.46
CA VAL A 197 -4.68 10.53 8.64
C VAL A 197 -5.70 10.53 7.51
N ALA A 198 -5.23 10.25 6.30
CA ALA A 198 -6.07 10.16 5.11
C ALA A 198 -6.84 8.83 5.05
N TRP A 199 -7.76 8.60 6.01
CA TRP A 199 -8.57 7.38 6.09
C TRP A 199 -9.28 7.01 4.77
N PRO A 200 -9.84 7.97 4.01
CA PRO A 200 -10.44 7.67 2.71
C PRO A 200 -9.47 7.04 1.71
N ALA A 201 -8.18 7.44 1.75
CA ALA A 201 -7.16 6.82 0.92
C ALA A 201 -6.99 5.32 1.22
N HIS A 202 -7.05 4.94 2.49
CA HIS A 202 -6.89 3.54 2.90
C HIS A 202 -8.02 2.67 2.37
N ILE A 203 -9.27 3.14 2.49
CA ILE A 203 -10.44 2.42 1.99
C ILE A 203 -10.42 2.35 0.46
N ALA A 204 -10.13 3.45 -0.23
CA ALA A 204 -10.04 3.47 -1.68
C ALA A 204 -8.92 2.54 -2.18
N GLY A 205 -7.76 2.57 -1.54
CA GLY A 205 -6.66 1.66 -1.83
C GLY A 205 -7.06 0.19 -1.67
N LEU A 206 -7.67 -0.17 -0.53
CA LEU A 206 -8.15 -1.53 -0.26
C LEU A 206 -9.10 -2.03 -1.37
N LEU A 207 -10.10 -1.23 -1.71
CA LEU A 207 -11.08 -1.57 -2.75
C LEU A 207 -10.41 -1.70 -4.12
N PHE A 208 -9.53 -0.76 -4.49
CA PHE A 208 -8.77 -0.86 -5.73
C PHE A 208 -7.95 -2.17 -5.78
N GLY A 209 -7.29 -2.53 -4.70
CA GLY A 209 -6.51 -3.75 -4.62
C GLY A 209 -7.33 -5.01 -4.85
N VAL A 210 -8.52 -5.10 -4.26
CA VAL A 210 -9.47 -6.19 -4.50
C VAL A 210 -9.84 -6.25 -5.98
N VAL A 211 -10.28 -5.14 -6.56
CA VAL A 211 -10.68 -5.05 -7.97
C VAL A 211 -9.52 -5.43 -8.90
N PHE A 212 -8.33 -4.89 -8.66
CA PHE A 212 -7.13 -5.20 -9.45
C PHE A 212 -6.80 -6.70 -9.44
N ALA A 213 -6.86 -7.34 -8.27
CA ALA A 213 -6.61 -8.76 -8.13
C ALA A 213 -7.65 -9.60 -8.88
N LEU A 214 -8.93 -9.24 -8.80
CA LEU A 214 -10.03 -9.92 -9.50
C LEU A 214 -9.88 -9.77 -11.02
N LEU A 215 -9.58 -8.58 -11.54
CA LEU A 215 -9.37 -8.35 -12.97
C LEU A 215 -8.14 -9.09 -13.51
N THR A 216 -7.09 -9.21 -12.71
CA THR A 216 -5.84 -9.86 -13.13
C THR A 216 -5.77 -11.35 -12.79
N ARG A 217 -6.80 -11.91 -12.10
CA ARG A 217 -6.80 -13.30 -11.59
C ARG A 217 -6.49 -14.36 -12.65
N ALA A 218 -7.01 -14.23 -13.85
CA ALA A 218 -6.76 -15.17 -14.94
C ALA A 218 -5.29 -15.18 -15.39
N ALA A 219 -4.68 -14.00 -15.47
CA ALA A 219 -3.26 -13.85 -15.79
C ALA A 219 -2.35 -14.38 -14.66
N ILE A 220 -2.75 -14.18 -13.40
CA ILE A 220 -2.05 -14.73 -12.24
C ILE A 220 -2.15 -16.25 -12.22
N ALA A 221 -3.33 -16.82 -12.48
CA ALA A 221 -3.54 -18.26 -12.54
C ALA A 221 -2.70 -18.91 -13.66
N ARG A 222 -2.65 -18.31 -14.87
CA ARG A 222 -1.76 -18.77 -15.96
C ARG A 222 -0.29 -18.73 -15.54
N ARG A 223 0.14 -17.66 -14.87
CA ARG A 223 1.51 -17.55 -14.36
C ARG A 223 1.84 -18.66 -13.37
N LEU A 224 0.94 -18.97 -12.44
CA LEU A 224 1.14 -20.00 -11.41
C LEU A 224 1.17 -21.40 -12.02
N ARG A 225 0.32 -21.70 -13.02
CA ARG A 225 0.37 -22.99 -13.77
C ARG A 225 1.71 -23.17 -14.45
N ARG A 226 2.16 -22.22 -15.26
CA ARG A 226 3.48 -22.27 -15.93
C ARG A 226 4.65 -22.49 -14.96
N SER A 227 4.51 -22.07 -13.68
CA SER A 227 5.55 -22.28 -12.69
C SER A 227 5.55 -23.65 -12.04
N ARG A 228 4.47 -24.41 -12.23
CA ARG A 228 4.31 -25.80 -11.74
C ARG A 228 4.62 -26.84 -12.79
N GLY A 229 4.95 -26.43 -14.03
CA GLY A 229 5.27 -27.34 -15.13
C GLY A 229 4.07 -27.86 -15.92
N TYR A 230 2.93 -27.14 -15.80
CA TYR A 230 1.75 -27.38 -16.65
C TYR A 230 1.60 -26.29 -17.71
#